data_46345e46b085452c0ee05808c54c2f27
#
_entry.id   46345e46b085452c0ee05808c54c2f27
#
_cell.length_a   1.000
_cell.length_b   1.000
_cell.length_c   1.000
_cell.angle_alpha   90.00
_cell.angle_beta   90.00
_cell.angle_gamma   90.00
#
_symmetry.space_group_name_H-M   'P 1'
#
loop_
_entity.id
_entity.type
_entity.pdbx_description
1 polymer ?
#
loop_
_entity_poly.entity_id
_entity_poly.type
_entity_poly.pdbx_seq_one_letter_code
_entity_poly.pdbx_strand_id
1 'polypeptide(L)'
;RFTNISHISDGEFMISEISDAPQTTPNIDSYQMEGVDTVVIYNGHYQKDISSIPNGVNLLSGSEYMERKNGNFNRANNSPFDLLNTAFTDSGMCIVLEKNTLVKSPIRILFISNGDRSIMVNPRVNVDIGESSSLTFIEQHVGDATSFFQNESVFITLGDNAQLNHVRIQSNSEFTQNISNLNVNQAADSQYEFFQLVDGSKLGRSDICVQLDGENAQCNINSLTLSKNNQHIDNNIIVNHNSAQTHSSQFVKSILFDTSTGVFNGRTVVHENAQKITAQQT
;
A
#
# COMPACT_ATOMS: atom_id res chain seq x y z
N ARG A 1 -3.01 10.84 -16.89
CA ARG A 1 -3.64 11.79 -17.84
C ARG A 1 -4.01 13.11 -17.17
N PHE A 2 -4.28 13.09 -15.86
CA PHE A 2 -4.72 14.27 -15.10
C PHE A 2 -3.66 14.82 -14.15
N THR A 3 -2.62 14.05 -13.84
CA THR A 3 -1.54 14.44 -12.95
C THR A 3 -0.24 14.62 -13.73
N ASN A 4 0.35 15.80 -13.62
CA ASN A 4 1.66 16.06 -14.20
C ASN A 4 2.76 15.48 -13.31
N ILE A 5 3.53 14.55 -13.85
CA ILE A 5 4.65 13.86 -13.18
C ILE A 5 6.01 14.27 -13.72
N SER A 6 6.09 15.30 -14.59
CA SER A 6 7.35 15.70 -15.21
C SER A 6 8.41 16.07 -14.17
N HIS A 7 8.01 16.69 -13.07
CA HIS A 7 8.92 17.03 -11.98
C HIS A 7 9.52 15.82 -11.23
N ILE A 8 8.94 14.61 -11.39
CA ILE A 8 9.59 13.37 -10.94
C ILE A 8 10.68 12.96 -11.92
N SER A 9 10.38 13.02 -13.23
CA SER A 9 11.35 12.67 -14.27
C SER A 9 12.49 13.68 -14.39
N ASP A 10 12.22 14.94 -14.07
CA ASP A 10 13.19 16.03 -14.10
C ASP A 10 13.96 16.15 -12.75
N GLY A 11 13.50 15.43 -11.72
CA GLY A 11 14.13 15.41 -10.40
C GLY A 11 15.40 14.54 -10.40
N GLU A 12 16.46 15.04 -9.78
CA GLU A 12 17.70 14.30 -9.55
C GLU A 12 17.57 13.49 -8.23
N PHE A 13 16.88 12.35 -8.26
CA PHE A 13 16.81 11.45 -7.14
C PHE A 13 17.87 10.35 -7.26
N MET A 14 18.66 10.17 -6.21
CA MET A 14 19.58 9.02 -6.09
C MET A 14 18.83 7.83 -5.49
N ILE A 15 19.13 6.62 -5.93
CA ILE A 15 18.60 5.41 -5.29
C ILE A 15 19.13 5.37 -3.86
N SER A 16 18.25 5.08 -2.89
CA SER A 16 18.65 4.94 -1.50
C SER A 16 19.67 3.79 -1.34
N GLU A 17 20.74 4.08 -0.63
CA GLU A 17 21.80 3.13 -0.31
C GLU A 17 21.76 2.75 1.17
N ILE A 18 22.49 1.71 1.57
CA ILE A 18 22.62 1.30 2.98
C ILE A 18 23.16 2.44 3.85
N SER A 19 23.95 3.36 3.29
CA SER A 19 24.43 4.57 3.95
C SER A 19 23.31 5.56 4.32
N ASP A 20 22.15 5.48 3.69
CA ASP A 20 20.95 6.26 4.00
C ASP A 20 20.11 5.65 5.14
N ALA A 21 20.44 4.42 5.55
CA ALA A 21 19.92 3.84 6.78
C ALA A 21 20.48 4.61 8.00
N PRO A 22 19.74 4.67 9.12
CA PRO A 22 20.17 5.39 10.29
C PRO A 22 21.45 4.74 10.86
N GLN A 23 22.47 5.55 11.15
CA GLN A 23 23.75 5.10 11.75
C GLN A 23 23.58 4.67 13.22
N THR A 24 22.51 5.10 13.86
CA THR A 24 22.10 4.73 15.21
C THR A 24 20.64 4.31 15.19
N THR A 25 20.22 3.50 16.15
CA THR A 25 18.81 3.10 16.26
C THR A 25 17.90 4.34 16.28
N PRO A 26 17.00 4.51 15.30
CA PRO A 26 16.14 5.67 15.26
C PRO A 26 15.16 5.65 16.43
N ASN A 27 14.91 6.83 17.01
CA ASN A 27 13.87 6.96 18.01
C ASN A 27 12.51 6.98 17.31
N ILE A 28 11.68 5.97 17.63
CA ILE A 28 10.32 5.82 17.10
C ILE A 28 9.23 6.04 18.17
N ASP A 29 9.60 6.57 19.34
CA ASP A 29 8.67 6.72 20.48
C ASP A 29 7.44 7.55 20.14
N SER A 30 7.59 8.59 19.30
CA SER A 30 6.48 9.42 18.83
C SER A 30 5.51 8.69 17.91
N TYR A 31 5.89 7.54 17.38
CA TYR A 31 5.08 6.73 16.48
C TYR A 31 4.60 5.43 17.13
N GLN A 32 4.87 5.22 18.41
CA GLN A 32 4.41 3.99 19.07
C GLN A 32 2.89 3.90 19.11
N MET A 33 2.38 2.70 18.88
CA MET A 33 0.96 2.33 19.00
C MET A 33 0.84 1.16 19.95
N GLU A 34 0.09 1.34 21.05
CA GLU A 34 -0.13 0.27 22.02
C GLU A 34 -0.91 -0.90 21.40
N GLY A 35 -0.46 -2.11 21.62
CA GLY A 35 -1.10 -3.34 21.12
C GLY A 35 -0.91 -3.61 19.63
N VAL A 36 0.00 -2.89 18.95
CA VAL A 36 0.31 -3.04 17.53
C VAL A 36 1.75 -3.50 17.34
N ASP A 37 1.95 -4.63 16.70
CA ASP A 37 3.27 -5.06 16.27
C ASP A 37 3.73 -4.24 15.07
N THR A 38 4.98 -3.79 15.08
CA THR A 38 5.47 -2.83 14.09
C THR A 38 6.74 -3.31 13.41
N VAL A 39 6.70 -3.34 12.09
CA VAL A 39 7.85 -3.49 11.20
C VAL A 39 8.29 -2.10 10.75
N VAL A 40 9.54 -1.74 11.00
CA VAL A 40 10.07 -0.40 10.68
C VAL A 40 10.91 -0.44 9.41
N ILE A 41 10.58 0.45 8.47
CA ILE A 41 11.35 0.71 7.24
C ILE A 41 11.80 2.17 7.27
N TYR A 42 13.10 2.42 7.34
CA TYR A 42 13.68 3.76 7.40
C TYR A 42 14.44 4.03 6.09
N ASN A 43 14.05 5.07 5.37
CA ASN A 43 14.61 5.43 4.07
C ASN A 43 14.72 4.23 3.09
N GLY A 44 13.71 3.35 3.12
CA GLY A 44 13.66 2.14 2.30
C GLY A 44 14.32 0.90 2.91
N HIS A 45 15.01 1.01 4.06
CA HIS A 45 15.76 -0.08 4.67
C HIS A 45 15.07 -0.65 5.91
N TYR A 46 14.88 -1.97 5.95
CA TYR A 46 14.27 -2.67 7.07
C TYR A 46 15.13 -2.60 8.34
N GLN A 47 14.51 -2.19 9.44
CA GLN A 47 15.15 -2.04 10.76
C GLN A 47 14.75 -3.19 11.68
N LYS A 48 15.46 -4.33 11.56
CA LYS A 48 15.12 -5.58 12.25
C LYS A 48 15.12 -5.42 13.79
N ASP A 49 16.08 -4.70 14.33
CA ASP A 49 16.33 -4.64 15.79
C ASP A 49 15.24 -3.87 16.57
N ILE A 50 14.43 -3.07 15.88
CA ILE A 50 13.32 -2.29 16.45
C ILE A 50 11.95 -2.72 15.89
N SER A 51 11.92 -3.86 15.21
CA SER A 51 10.70 -4.40 14.62
C SER A 51 10.16 -5.56 15.44
N SER A 52 8.84 -5.67 15.51
CA SER A 52 8.13 -6.81 16.12
C SER A 52 7.11 -7.40 15.15
N ILE A 53 6.83 -8.68 15.30
CA ILE A 53 5.93 -9.42 14.44
C ILE A 53 4.97 -10.22 15.32
N PRO A 54 3.65 -10.15 15.10
CA PRO A 54 2.68 -10.89 15.91
C PRO A 54 2.75 -12.39 15.65
N ASN A 55 2.34 -13.17 16.65
CA ASN A 55 2.23 -14.61 16.50
C ASN A 55 1.26 -14.98 15.37
N GLY A 56 1.66 -15.95 14.55
CA GLY A 56 0.89 -16.44 13.40
C GLY A 56 1.20 -15.72 12.09
N VAL A 57 2.03 -14.66 12.12
CA VAL A 57 2.55 -13.99 10.92
C VAL A 57 3.95 -14.48 10.62
N ASN A 58 4.20 -14.87 9.38
CA ASN A 58 5.53 -15.13 8.85
C ASN A 58 5.99 -13.91 8.05
N LEU A 59 7.08 -13.27 8.47
CA LEU A 59 7.73 -12.22 7.71
C LEU A 59 8.88 -12.84 6.93
N LEU A 60 8.79 -12.79 5.60
CA LEU A 60 9.77 -13.34 4.68
C LEU A 60 10.43 -12.22 3.88
N SER A 61 11.68 -12.41 3.47
CA SER A 61 12.29 -11.61 2.42
C SER A 61 11.66 -11.92 1.06
N GLY A 62 11.83 -11.04 0.09
CA GLY A 62 11.36 -11.27 -1.28
C GLY A 62 11.93 -12.56 -1.90
N SER A 63 13.21 -12.90 -1.61
CA SER A 63 13.84 -14.13 -2.09
C SER A 63 13.21 -15.38 -1.49
N GLU A 64 13.02 -15.43 -0.17
CA GLU A 64 12.35 -16.56 0.51
C GLU A 64 10.90 -16.74 0.02
N TYR A 65 10.20 -15.64 -0.22
CA TYR A 65 8.84 -15.70 -0.77
C TYR A 65 8.83 -16.23 -2.22
N MET A 66 9.79 -15.82 -3.05
CA MET A 66 9.96 -16.32 -4.43
C MET A 66 10.21 -17.81 -4.47
N GLU A 67 11.08 -18.32 -3.61
CA GLU A 67 11.35 -19.76 -3.49
C GLU A 67 10.06 -20.50 -3.11
N ARG A 68 9.31 -19.99 -2.13
CA ARG A 68 8.04 -20.56 -1.68
C ARG A 68 6.98 -20.61 -2.79
N LYS A 69 6.93 -19.60 -3.66
CA LYS A 69 5.98 -19.50 -4.79
C LYS A 69 6.50 -20.14 -6.09
N ASN A 70 7.62 -20.90 -6.05
CA ASN A 70 8.24 -21.50 -7.23
C ASN A 70 8.49 -20.48 -8.37
N GLY A 71 8.94 -19.29 -8.03
CA GLY A 71 9.21 -18.22 -8.98
C GLY A 71 7.97 -17.46 -9.49
N ASN A 72 6.77 -17.82 -9.04
CA ASN A 72 5.55 -17.10 -9.39
C ASN A 72 5.40 -15.85 -8.51
N PHE A 73 5.75 -14.72 -9.07
CA PHE A 73 5.55 -13.41 -8.45
C PHE A 73 4.25 -12.78 -8.95
N ASN A 74 3.51 -12.11 -8.06
CA ASN A 74 2.39 -11.29 -8.49
C ASN A 74 2.93 -10.20 -9.40
N ARG A 75 2.57 -10.28 -10.69
CA ARG A 75 3.04 -9.32 -11.68
C ARG A 75 2.25 -8.03 -11.55
N ALA A 76 2.99 -6.97 -11.65
CA ALA A 76 2.51 -5.62 -11.76
C ALA A 76 1.43 -5.43 -12.84
N ASN A 77 0.54 -4.48 -12.64
CA ASN A 77 -0.46 -4.05 -13.63
C ASN A 77 0.15 -3.30 -14.83
N ASN A 78 1.43 -3.48 -15.14
CA ASN A 78 2.16 -2.80 -16.20
C ASN A 78 2.09 -1.25 -16.12
N SER A 79 1.80 -0.69 -14.94
CA SER A 79 1.93 0.76 -14.76
C SER A 79 3.42 1.13 -14.82
N PRO A 80 3.80 2.28 -15.38
CA PRO A 80 5.20 2.70 -15.46
C PRO A 80 5.89 2.74 -14.09
N PHE A 81 5.18 3.14 -13.03
CA PHE A 81 5.71 3.19 -11.67
C PHE A 81 5.87 1.82 -11.03
N ASP A 82 5.01 0.89 -11.34
CA ASP A 82 5.13 -0.48 -10.88
C ASP A 82 6.30 -1.22 -11.58
N LEU A 83 6.52 -0.93 -12.86
CA LEU A 83 7.72 -1.38 -13.58
C LEU A 83 9.00 -0.76 -12.99
N LEU A 84 8.97 0.54 -12.66
CA LEU A 84 10.07 1.22 -12.00
C LEU A 84 10.36 0.60 -10.62
N ASN A 85 9.32 0.33 -9.82
CA ASN A 85 9.46 -0.38 -8.54
C ASN A 85 10.11 -1.75 -8.75
N THR A 86 9.66 -2.52 -9.74
CA THR A 86 10.22 -3.84 -10.03
C THR A 86 11.70 -3.78 -10.43
N ALA A 87 12.11 -2.73 -11.16
CA ALA A 87 13.49 -2.57 -11.60
C ALA A 87 14.46 -2.17 -10.47
N PHE A 88 13.97 -1.46 -9.45
CA PHE A 88 14.80 -0.84 -8.43
C PHE A 88 14.48 -1.31 -7.00
N THR A 89 13.57 -2.27 -6.81
CA THR A 89 13.37 -2.87 -5.48
C THR A 89 14.59 -3.70 -5.11
N ASP A 90 15.17 -3.41 -3.97
CA ASP A 90 16.35 -4.14 -3.47
C ASP A 90 15.94 -5.48 -2.86
N SER A 91 15.01 -5.45 -1.94
CA SER A 91 14.45 -6.65 -1.33
C SER A 91 13.00 -6.41 -0.95
N GLY A 92 12.09 -7.17 -1.54
CA GLY A 92 10.69 -7.14 -1.13
C GLY A 92 10.51 -7.73 0.26
N MET A 93 9.45 -7.28 0.95
CA MET A 93 8.99 -7.85 2.21
C MET A 93 7.69 -8.58 1.99
N CYS A 94 7.52 -9.73 2.64
CA CYS A 94 6.31 -10.54 2.48
C CYS A 94 5.73 -10.92 3.85
N ILE A 95 4.50 -10.53 4.08
CA ILE A 95 3.67 -10.91 5.24
C ILE A 95 2.83 -12.10 4.80
N VAL A 96 3.00 -13.24 5.45
CA VAL A 96 2.32 -14.47 5.05
C VAL A 96 1.58 -15.06 6.25
N LEU A 97 0.30 -15.27 6.09
CA LEU A 97 -0.54 -16.05 7.00
C LEU A 97 -0.86 -17.41 6.38
N GLU A 98 -0.59 -18.48 7.14
CA GLU A 98 -1.06 -19.81 6.76
C GLU A 98 -2.59 -19.90 6.89
N LYS A 99 -3.19 -20.88 6.26
CA LYS A 99 -4.63 -21.10 6.38
C LYS A 99 -5.08 -21.31 7.83
N ASN A 100 -6.31 -20.91 8.13
CA ASN A 100 -6.93 -21.00 9.45
C ASN A 100 -6.17 -20.23 10.54
N THR A 101 -5.49 -19.14 10.19
CA THR A 101 -4.73 -18.31 11.13
C THR A 101 -5.50 -17.03 11.45
N LEU A 102 -5.87 -16.85 12.72
CA LEU A 102 -6.54 -15.65 13.20
C LEU A 102 -5.55 -14.80 14.02
N VAL A 103 -5.07 -13.71 13.42
CA VAL A 103 -4.13 -12.79 14.08
C VAL A 103 -4.91 -11.70 14.80
N LYS A 104 -4.73 -11.63 16.14
CA LYS A 104 -5.48 -10.69 16.99
C LYS A 104 -4.85 -9.29 17.04
N SER A 105 -3.51 -9.24 17.14
CA SER A 105 -2.78 -7.96 17.15
C SER A 105 -2.61 -7.46 15.73
N PRO A 106 -2.92 -6.18 15.44
CA PRO A 106 -2.59 -5.61 14.15
C PRO A 106 -1.09 -5.67 13.88
N ILE A 107 -0.69 -5.86 12.62
CA ILE A 107 0.67 -5.62 12.16
C ILE A 107 0.72 -4.29 11.40
N ARG A 108 1.69 -3.45 11.75
CA ARG A 108 1.95 -2.19 11.07
C ARG A 108 3.29 -2.23 10.35
N ILE A 109 3.35 -1.74 9.12
CA ILE A 109 4.59 -1.30 8.51
C ILE A 109 4.67 0.22 8.67
N LEU A 110 5.70 0.67 9.38
CA LEU A 110 6.01 2.09 9.59
C LEU A 110 7.12 2.51 8.64
N PHE A 111 6.77 3.26 7.61
CA PHE A 111 7.70 3.86 6.66
C PHE A 111 8.11 5.24 7.16
N ILE A 112 9.40 5.41 7.41
CA ILE A 112 9.98 6.69 7.87
C ILE A 112 10.86 7.25 6.76
N SER A 113 10.54 8.47 6.31
CA SER A 113 11.34 9.23 5.35
C SER A 113 11.98 10.42 6.03
N ASN A 114 13.30 10.42 6.14
CA ASN A 114 14.04 11.45 6.88
C ASN A 114 15.30 11.90 6.14
N GLY A 115 15.72 13.13 6.41
CA GLY A 115 16.96 13.70 5.91
C GLY A 115 16.78 14.71 4.79
N ASP A 116 17.90 15.26 4.34
CA ASP A 116 18.00 16.34 3.36
C ASP A 116 18.55 15.89 1.99
N ARG A 117 18.96 14.62 1.89
CA ARG A 117 19.38 14.05 0.61
C ARG A 117 18.17 13.79 -0.29
N SER A 118 18.34 14.07 -1.58
CA SER A 118 17.34 13.75 -2.59
C SER A 118 17.44 12.26 -2.94
N ILE A 119 16.62 11.43 -2.31
CA ILE A 119 16.65 9.98 -2.49
C ILE A 119 15.32 9.43 -3.01
N MET A 120 15.43 8.34 -3.78
CA MET A 120 14.32 7.52 -4.24
C MET A 120 14.36 6.17 -3.52
N VAL A 121 13.21 5.75 -3.02
CA VAL A 121 12.99 4.42 -2.47
C VAL A 121 11.88 3.70 -3.20
N ASN A 122 12.03 2.39 -3.37
CA ASN A 122 11.07 1.54 -4.08
C ASN A 122 10.65 0.36 -3.20
N PRO A 123 9.96 0.61 -2.06
CA PRO A 123 9.52 -0.48 -1.20
C PRO A 123 8.51 -1.37 -1.93
N ARG A 124 8.64 -2.68 -1.71
CA ARG A 124 7.73 -3.69 -2.25
C ARG A 124 7.25 -4.58 -1.12
N VAL A 125 5.93 -4.65 -0.95
CA VAL A 125 5.29 -5.44 0.10
C VAL A 125 4.33 -6.43 -0.54
N ASN A 126 4.42 -7.70 -0.14
CA ASN A 126 3.43 -8.71 -0.46
C ASN A 126 2.72 -9.12 0.82
N VAL A 127 1.40 -9.24 0.78
CA VAL A 127 0.56 -9.70 1.89
C VAL A 127 -0.27 -10.88 1.39
N ASP A 128 0.03 -12.05 1.90
CA ASP A 128 -0.58 -13.30 1.46
C ASP A 128 -1.39 -13.89 2.62
N ILE A 129 -2.70 -13.80 2.54
CA ILE A 129 -3.62 -14.25 3.58
C ILE A 129 -4.22 -15.59 3.18
N GLY A 130 -3.85 -16.64 3.88
CA GLY A 130 -4.35 -18.00 3.62
C GLY A 130 -5.85 -18.15 3.83
N GLU A 131 -6.40 -19.24 3.31
CA GLU A 131 -7.81 -19.62 3.45
C GLU A 131 -8.29 -19.53 4.89
N SER A 132 -9.48 -18.95 5.12
CA SER A 132 -10.13 -18.82 6.43
C SER A 132 -9.28 -18.14 7.50
N SER A 133 -8.42 -17.20 7.09
CA SER A 133 -7.52 -16.45 7.97
C SER A 133 -7.93 -14.99 8.06
N SER A 134 -7.52 -14.30 9.12
CA SER A 134 -7.82 -12.88 9.30
C SER A 134 -6.66 -12.09 9.87
N LEU A 135 -6.52 -10.84 9.36
CA LEU A 135 -5.48 -9.90 9.75
C LEU A 135 -6.02 -8.46 9.74
N THR A 136 -5.50 -7.64 10.66
CA THR A 136 -5.50 -6.18 10.50
C THR A 136 -4.10 -5.72 10.12
N PHE A 137 -3.96 -5.08 8.95
CA PHE A 137 -2.72 -4.57 8.39
C PHE A 137 -2.76 -3.05 8.32
N ILE A 138 -1.69 -2.40 8.80
CA ILE A 138 -1.57 -0.94 8.83
C ILE A 138 -0.32 -0.53 8.05
N GLU A 139 -0.47 0.34 7.07
CA GLU A 139 0.63 1.08 6.44
C GLU A 139 0.63 2.50 6.99
N GLN A 140 1.75 2.92 7.54
CA GLN A 140 1.89 4.29 8.04
C GLN A 140 3.15 4.94 7.46
N HIS A 141 2.97 6.06 6.75
CA HIS A 141 4.04 6.83 6.13
C HIS A 141 4.20 8.13 6.86
N VAL A 142 5.38 8.36 7.40
CA VAL A 142 5.73 9.54 8.21
C VAL A 142 7.14 10.04 7.86
N GLY A 143 7.51 11.18 8.41
CA GLY A 143 8.85 11.72 8.32
C GLY A 143 8.88 13.15 7.80
N ASP A 144 10.05 13.76 7.90
CA ASP A 144 10.30 15.18 7.61
C ASP A 144 11.35 15.39 6.52
N ALA A 145 11.58 14.40 5.67
CA ALA A 145 12.50 14.52 4.54
C ALA A 145 12.19 15.76 3.70
N THR A 146 13.23 16.47 3.27
CA THR A 146 13.13 17.71 2.49
C THR A 146 13.13 17.47 0.98
N SER A 147 13.55 16.27 0.53
CA SER A 147 13.51 15.83 -0.85
C SER A 147 13.46 14.30 -0.89
N PHE A 148 12.29 13.76 -1.17
CA PHE A 148 12.10 12.30 -1.10
C PHE A 148 11.08 11.84 -2.13
N PHE A 149 11.43 10.80 -2.88
CA PHE A 149 10.50 10.13 -3.76
C PHE A 149 10.31 8.68 -3.32
N GLN A 150 9.11 8.35 -2.89
CA GLN A 150 8.71 6.97 -2.60
C GLN A 150 7.82 6.45 -3.72
N ASN A 151 8.27 5.36 -4.32
CA ASN A 151 7.51 4.61 -5.32
C ASN A 151 7.24 3.20 -4.79
N GLU A 152 6.11 3.06 -4.15
CA GLU A 152 5.72 1.84 -3.44
C GLU A 152 4.86 0.92 -4.31
N SER A 153 5.03 -0.39 -4.14
CA SER A 153 4.13 -1.40 -4.68
C SER A 153 3.71 -2.39 -3.60
N VAL A 154 2.40 -2.50 -3.38
CA VAL A 154 1.78 -3.44 -2.43
C VAL A 154 0.91 -4.43 -3.18
N PHE A 155 1.13 -5.71 -2.95
CA PHE A 155 0.38 -6.81 -3.54
C PHE A 155 -0.28 -7.63 -2.44
N ILE A 156 -1.60 -7.73 -2.49
CA ILE A 156 -2.40 -8.46 -1.50
C ILE A 156 -3.11 -9.61 -2.19
N THR A 157 -3.01 -10.80 -1.61
CA THR A 157 -3.77 -11.98 -2.04
C THR A 157 -4.58 -12.49 -0.87
N LEU A 158 -5.88 -12.61 -1.06
CA LEU A 158 -6.82 -13.17 -0.10
C LEU A 158 -7.30 -14.54 -0.59
N GLY A 159 -7.02 -15.58 0.18
CA GLY A 159 -7.57 -16.92 -0.05
C GLY A 159 -9.07 -16.98 0.23
N ASP A 160 -9.67 -18.15 -0.03
CA ASP A 160 -11.10 -18.37 0.21
C ASP A 160 -11.47 -18.08 1.67
N ASN A 161 -12.58 -17.36 1.89
CA ASN A 161 -13.09 -16.96 3.20
C ASN A 161 -12.07 -16.17 4.05
N ALA A 162 -11.04 -15.57 3.45
CA ALA A 162 -10.07 -14.75 4.17
C ALA A 162 -10.61 -13.34 4.41
N GLN A 163 -10.16 -12.70 5.50
CA GLN A 163 -10.59 -11.36 5.89
C GLN A 163 -9.38 -10.47 6.14
N LEU A 164 -9.36 -9.30 5.53
CA LEU A 164 -8.33 -8.29 5.73
C LEU A 164 -8.92 -6.91 5.99
N ASN A 165 -8.62 -6.37 7.16
CA ASN A 165 -8.78 -4.95 7.45
C ASN A 165 -7.45 -4.24 7.14
N HIS A 166 -7.43 -3.35 6.15
CA HIS A 166 -6.26 -2.65 5.71
C HIS A 166 -6.42 -1.15 5.92
N VAL A 167 -5.53 -0.54 6.69
CA VAL A 167 -5.52 0.90 6.97
C VAL A 167 -4.23 1.50 6.44
N ARG A 168 -4.34 2.52 5.59
CA ARG A 168 -3.19 3.32 5.14
C ARG A 168 -3.30 4.74 5.66
N ILE A 169 -2.23 5.23 6.29
CA ILE A 169 -2.11 6.61 6.77
C ILE A 169 -0.86 7.21 6.12
N GLN A 170 -1.04 8.24 5.33
CA GLN A 170 0.05 8.96 4.69
C GLN A 170 0.11 10.38 5.22
N SER A 171 1.14 10.67 6.03
CA SER A 171 1.37 11.96 6.70
C SER A 171 2.83 12.40 6.54
N ASN A 172 3.40 12.17 5.36
CA ASN A 172 4.76 12.59 5.03
C ASN A 172 4.84 14.13 4.92
N SER A 173 6.07 14.64 4.99
CA SER A 173 6.40 16.03 4.73
C SER A 173 5.84 16.54 3.41
N GLU A 174 5.47 17.82 3.35
CA GLU A 174 5.01 18.50 2.13
C GLU A 174 6.07 18.63 1.01
N PHE A 175 7.29 18.16 1.25
CA PHE A 175 8.38 18.13 0.28
C PHE A 175 8.56 16.75 -0.35
N THR A 176 7.83 15.75 0.11
CA THR A 176 7.91 14.38 -0.41
C THR A 176 7.00 14.18 -1.61
N GLN A 177 7.37 13.23 -2.45
CA GLN A 177 6.54 12.72 -3.54
C GLN A 177 6.29 11.24 -3.25
N ASN A 178 5.02 10.85 -3.24
CA ASN A 178 4.61 9.48 -2.92
C ASN A 178 3.72 8.93 -4.04
N ILE A 179 4.17 7.85 -4.67
CA ILE A 179 3.36 7.08 -5.62
C ILE A 179 3.20 5.68 -5.05
N SER A 180 1.97 5.27 -4.87
CA SER A 180 1.60 3.97 -4.32
C SER A 180 0.76 3.19 -5.31
N ASN A 181 1.17 1.96 -5.60
CA ASN A 181 0.45 1.00 -6.41
C ASN A 181 -0.04 -0.13 -5.50
N LEU A 182 -1.36 -0.21 -5.30
CA LEU A 182 -1.99 -1.25 -4.49
C LEU A 182 -2.78 -2.20 -5.39
N ASN A 183 -2.39 -3.46 -5.38
CA ASN A 183 -3.02 -4.52 -6.15
C ASN A 183 -3.58 -5.58 -5.20
N VAL A 184 -4.88 -5.87 -5.30
CA VAL A 184 -5.56 -6.82 -4.43
C VAL A 184 -6.27 -7.88 -5.27
N ASN A 185 -6.01 -9.16 -4.99
CA ASN A 185 -6.70 -10.29 -5.57
C ASN A 185 -7.50 -11.03 -4.50
N GLN A 186 -8.78 -11.22 -4.73
CA GLN A 186 -9.72 -11.81 -3.79
C GLN A 186 -10.29 -13.12 -4.32
N ALA A 187 -10.08 -14.21 -3.58
CA ALA A 187 -10.73 -15.51 -3.83
C ALA A 187 -12.16 -15.53 -3.28
N ALA A 188 -12.85 -16.68 -3.36
CA ALA A 188 -14.25 -16.82 -3.01
C ALA A 188 -14.52 -16.50 -1.53
N ASP A 189 -15.67 -15.89 -1.26
CA ASP A 189 -16.16 -15.54 0.09
C ASP A 189 -15.21 -14.62 0.90
N SER A 190 -14.17 -14.07 0.28
CA SER A 190 -13.20 -13.21 0.96
C SER A 190 -13.74 -11.79 1.19
N GLN A 191 -13.23 -11.14 2.23
CA GLN A 191 -13.64 -9.79 2.63
C GLN A 191 -12.41 -8.88 2.72
N TYR A 192 -12.45 -7.75 2.01
CA TYR A 192 -11.43 -6.72 2.04
C TYR A 192 -12.01 -5.37 2.42
N GLU A 193 -11.60 -4.87 3.58
CA GLU A 193 -11.94 -3.56 4.08
C GLU A 193 -10.71 -2.66 3.98
N PHE A 194 -10.78 -1.61 3.18
CA PHE A 194 -9.69 -0.66 3.02
C PHE A 194 -10.11 0.74 3.44
N PHE A 195 -9.29 1.34 4.28
CA PHE A 195 -9.39 2.75 4.64
C PHE A 195 -8.05 3.44 4.39
N GLN A 196 -8.06 4.55 3.65
CA GLN A 196 -6.88 5.41 3.55
C GLN A 196 -7.17 6.83 4.02
N LEU A 197 -6.19 7.40 4.74
CA LEU A 197 -6.09 8.81 5.04
C LEU A 197 -4.84 9.37 4.37
N VAL A 198 -5.01 10.40 3.54
CA VAL A 198 -3.90 11.12 2.93
C VAL A 198 -3.90 12.55 3.48
N ASP A 199 -2.88 12.86 4.29
CA ASP A 199 -2.64 14.18 4.88
C ASP A 199 -1.14 14.48 4.82
N GLY A 200 -0.64 14.82 3.64
CA GLY A 200 0.78 15.07 3.44
C GLY A 200 1.19 14.91 1.96
N SER A 201 2.51 15.00 1.74
CA SER A 201 3.19 14.96 0.45
C SER A 201 2.89 16.17 -0.46
N LYS A 202 3.90 16.57 -1.23
CA LYS A 202 3.76 17.54 -2.32
C LYS A 202 2.93 16.97 -3.46
N LEU A 203 3.27 15.74 -3.82
CA LEU A 203 2.53 14.91 -4.76
C LEU A 203 2.22 13.58 -4.08
N GLY A 204 0.94 13.28 -3.92
CA GLY A 204 0.45 11.97 -3.50
C GLY A 204 -0.36 11.34 -4.62
N ARG A 205 0.02 10.12 -5.08
CA ARG A 205 -0.76 9.38 -6.05
C ARG A 205 -0.99 7.96 -5.56
N SER A 206 -2.25 7.55 -5.51
CA SER A 206 -2.67 6.19 -5.17
C SER A 206 -3.34 5.54 -6.37
N ASP A 207 -2.71 4.54 -6.95
CA ASP A 207 -3.27 3.68 -7.97
C ASP A 207 -3.70 2.35 -7.30
N ILE A 208 -5.01 2.16 -7.14
CA ILE A 208 -5.62 1.03 -6.44
C ILE A 208 -6.35 0.15 -7.46
N CYS A 209 -6.02 -1.13 -7.51
CA CYS A 209 -6.67 -2.09 -8.38
C CYS A 209 -7.09 -3.33 -7.58
N VAL A 210 -8.39 -3.61 -7.54
CA VAL A 210 -8.96 -4.78 -6.86
C VAL A 210 -9.57 -5.73 -7.89
N GLN A 211 -9.22 -7.01 -7.78
CA GLN A 211 -9.75 -8.11 -8.58
C GLN A 211 -10.65 -8.97 -7.68
N LEU A 212 -11.94 -8.98 -7.94
CA LEU A 212 -12.91 -9.87 -7.29
C LEU A 212 -13.01 -11.16 -8.13
N ASP A 213 -12.01 -12.04 -7.96
CA ASP A 213 -11.83 -13.24 -8.79
C ASP A 213 -12.70 -14.42 -8.32
N GLY A 214 -13.00 -14.47 -7.03
CA GLY A 214 -13.85 -15.51 -6.45
C GLY A 214 -15.31 -15.10 -6.32
N GLU A 215 -16.22 -16.07 -6.37
CA GLU A 215 -17.64 -15.86 -6.14
C GLU A 215 -17.89 -15.30 -4.74
N ASN A 216 -18.85 -14.39 -4.59
CA ASN A 216 -19.23 -13.75 -3.31
C ASN A 216 -18.11 -12.94 -2.61
N ALA A 217 -17.02 -12.61 -3.31
CA ALA A 217 -16.00 -11.73 -2.75
C ALA A 217 -16.53 -10.31 -2.51
N GLN A 218 -16.11 -9.68 -1.40
CA GLN A 218 -16.59 -8.37 -0.96
C GLN A 218 -15.44 -7.40 -0.77
N CYS A 219 -15.59 -6.16 -1.28
CA CYS A 219 -14.58 -5.12 -1.18
C CYS A 219 -15.21 -3.78 -0.79
N ASN A 220 -14.74 -3.17 0.30
CA ASN A 220 -15.12 -1.83 0.70
C ASN A 220 -13.89 -0.93 0.73
N ILE A 221 -13.93 0.18 0.00
CA ILE A 221 -12.85 1.16 -0.10
C ILE A 221 -13.34 2.50 0.40
N ASN A 222 -12.71 3.00 1.46
CA ASN A 222 -12.98 4.30 2.03
C ASN A 222 -11.71 5.16 1.93
N SER A 223 -11.80 6.35 1.35
CA SER A 223 -10.66 7.25 1.18
C SER A 223 -11.00 8.66 1.64
N LEU A 224 -10.17 9.20 2.53
CA LEU A 224 -10.23 10.60 2.95
C LEU A 224 -8.92 11.29 2.58
N THR A 225 -9.02 12.37 1.82
CA THR A 225 -7.90 13.25 1.49
C THR A 225 -8.08 14.59 2.19
N LEU A 226 -7.07 15.02 2.91
CA LEU A 226 -6.92 16.36 3.45
C LEU A 226 -5.72 17.01 2.79
N SER A 227 -5.90 18.05 1.99
CA SER A 227 -4.77 18.69 1.32
C SER A 227 -4.81 20.21 1.44
N LYS A 228 -3.64 20.83 1.49
CA LYS A 228 -3.44 22.26 1.71
C LYS A 228 -2.25 22.78 0.89
N ASN A 229 -2.04 24.09 0.94
CA ASN A 229 -0.94 24.74 0.21
C ASN A 229 -1.00 24.41 -1.30
N ASN A 230 0.09 23.91 -1.87
CA ASN A 230 0.22 23.53 -3.28
C ASN A 230 0.24 22.01 -3.46
N GLN A 231 -0.30 21.25 -2.52
CA GLN A 231 -0.33 19.79 -2.60
C GLN A 231 -1.22 19.33 -3.77
N HIS A 232 -0.80 18.25 -4.41
CA HIS A 232 -1.56 17.58 -5.48
C HIS A 232 -1.77 16.12 -5.11
N ILE A 233 -3.02 15.74 -4.84
CA ILE A 233 -3.38 14.37 -4.44
C ILE A 233 -4.29 13.76 -5.51
N ASP A 234 -3.88 12.61 -6.05
CA ASP A 234 -4.56 11.86 -7.10
C ASP A 234 -4.91 10.44 -6.63
N ASN A 235 -6.20 10.13 -6.59
CA ASN A 235 -6.70 8.80 -6.26
C ASN A 235 -7.33 8.16 -7.50
N ASN A 236 -6.76 7.05 -7.95
CA ASN A 236 -7.24 6.26 -9.06
C ASN A 236 -7.63 4.87 -8.56
N ILE A 237 -8.91 4.51 -8.60
CA ILE A 237 -9.44 3.27 -8.06
C ILE A 237 -10.12 2.47 -9.19
N ILE A 238 -9.70 1.23 -9.38
CA ILE A 238 -10.32 0.30 -10.31
C ILE A 238 -10.76 -0.94 -9.55
N VAL A 239 -12.03 -1.30 -9.63
CA VAL A 239 -12.56 -2.56 -9.10
C VAL A 239 -13.09 -3.40 -10.25
N ASN A 240 -12.55 -4.59 -10.41
CA ASN A 240 -12.93 -5.55 -11.44
C ASN A 240 -13.78 -6.67 -10.81
N HIS A 241 -15.03 -6.78 -11.23
CA HIS A 241 -15.89 -7.89 -10.88
C HIS A 241 -15.70 -8.99 -11.93
N ASN A 242 -14.93 -10.03 -11.59
CA ASN A 242 -14.55 -11.13 -12.46
C ASN A 242 -15.46 -12.35 -12.25
N SER A 243 -16.10 -12.47 -11.07
CA SER A 243 -16.97 -13.58 -10.68
C SER A 243 -18.35 -13.12 -10.25
N ALA A 244 -19.29 -14.08 -10.19
CA ALA A 244 -20.68 -13.82 -9.80
C ALA A 244 -20.82 -13.45 -8.32
N GLN A 245 -21.93 -12.79 -7.99
CA GLN A 245 -22.36 -12.44 -6.62
C GLN A 245 -21.34 -11.58 -5.84
N THR A 246 -20.41 -10.93 -6.53
CA THR A 246 -19.41 -10.06 -5.90
C THR A 246 -19.98 -8.69 -5.54
N HIS A 247 -19.46 -8.10 -4.44
CA HIS A 247 -19.93 -6.82 -3.93
C HIS A 247 -18.77 -5.83 -3.79
N SER A 248 -18.99 -4.58 -4.23
CA SER A 248 -18.03 -3.50 -3.98
C SER A 248 -18.70 -2.20 -3.57
N SER A 249 -18.04 -1.47 -2.67
CA SER A 249 -18.42 -0.12 -2.27
C SER A 249 -17.20 0.78 -2.28
N GLN A 250 -17.33 1.98 -2.84
CA GLN A 250 -16.28 3.00 -2.86
C GLN A 250 -16.85 4.30 -2.31
N PHE A 251 -16.26 4.81 -1.25
CA PHE A 251 -16.58 6.12 -0.68
C PHE A 251 -15.32 6.98 -0.63
N VAL A 252 -15.27 8.04 -1.45
CA VAL A 252 -14.09 8.89 -1.58
C VAL A 252 -14.47 10.34 -1.26
N LYS A 253 -13.77 10.90 -0.27
CA LYS A 253 -13.97 12.28 0.15
C LYS A 253 -12.66 13.06 0.16
N SER A 254 -12.69 14.27 -0.41
CA SER A 254 -11.56 15.18 -0.39
C SER A 254 -11.95 16.50 0.22
N ILE A 255 -11.12 17.00 1.14
CA ILE A 255 -11.23 18.34 1.73
C ILE A 255 -9.98 19.10 1.31
N LEU A 256 -10.18 20.12 0.47
CA LEU A 256 -9.09 20.86 -0.16
C LEU A 256 -9.05 22.28 0.40
N PHE A 257 -7.87 22.70 0.80
CA PHE A 257 -7.60 24.06 1.29
C PHE A 257 -6.64 24.78 0.35
N ASP A 258 -6.61 26.08 0.41
CA ASP A 258 -5.72 26.97 -0.32
C ASP A 258 -5.74 26.71 -1.85
N THR A 259 -4.58 26.44 -2.44
CA THR A 259 -4.40 26.15 -3.87
C THR A 259 -4.16 24.69 -4.16
N SER A 260 -4.47 23.81 -3.19
CA SER A 260 -4.30 22.37 -3.35
C SER A 260 -5.23 21.79 -4.42
N THR A 261 -4.81 20.69 -5.01
CA THR A 261 -5.53 20.01 -6.09
C THR A 261 -5.83 18.57 -5.68
N GLY A 262 -7.11 18.19 -5.77
CA GLY A 262 -7.55 16.80 -5.62
C GLY A 262 -8.03 16.24 -6.95
N VAL A 263 -7.58 15.06 -7.31
CA VAL A 263 -8.05 14.30 -8.47
C VAL A 263 -8.61 12.97 -7.99
N PHE A 264 -9.76 12.59 -8.50
CA PHE A 264 -10.34 11.28 -8.28
C PHE A 264 -10.78 10.67 -9.61
N ASN A 265 -10.39 9.43 -9.84
CA ASN A 265 -10.86 8.63 -10.95
C ASN A 265 -11.27 7.24 -10.43
N GLY A 266 -12.57 6.96 -10.42
CA GLY A 266 -13.14 5.69 -10.01
C GLY A 266 -13.67 4.92 -11.22
N ARG A 267 -13.35 3.64 -11.32
CA ARG A 267 -13.83 2.76 -12.37
C ARG A 267 -14.25 1.41 -11.80
N THR A 268 -15.48 1.02 -12.04
CA THR A 268 -15.97 -0.35 -11.81
C THR A 268 -16.13 -1.05 -13.15
N VAL A 269 -15.53 -2.22 -13.28
CA VAL A 269 -15.59 -3.05 -14.48
C VAL A 269 -16.30 -4.34 -14.14
N VAL A 270 -17.34 -4.67 -14.90
CA VAL A 270 -18.11 -5.91 -14.75
C VAL A 270 -17.80 -6.81 -15.94
N HIS A 271 -17.19 -7.95 -15.69
CA HIS A 271 -16.85 -8.92 -16.73
C HIS A 271 -18.06 -9.79 -17.09
N GLU A 272 -18.02 -10.41 -18.26
CA GLU A 272 -19.16 -11.14 -18.87
C GLU A 272 -19.76 -12.19 -17.94
N ASN A 273 -18.95 -12.91 -17.16
CA ASN A 273 -19.39 -13.97 -16.26
C ASN A 273 -19.80 -13.46 -14.87
N ALA A 274 -19.61 -12.18 -14.56
CA ALA A 274 -19.93 -11.59 -13.26
C ALA A 274 -21.42 -11.23 -13.17
N GLN A 275 -22.25 -12.21 -12.82
CA GLN A 275 -23.69 -12.01 -12.67
C GLN A 275 -24.08 -11.69 -11.22
N LYS A 276 -25.18 -10.95 -11.03
CA LYS A 276 -25.75 -10.59 -9.73
C LYS A 276 -24.76 -9.82 -8.80
N ILE A 277 -23.96 -8.96 -9.39
CA ILE A 277 -23.06 -8.10 -8.62
C ILE A 277 -23.80 -6.92 -7.99
N THR A 278 -23.24 -6.34 -6.95
CA THR A 278 -23.64 -5.04 -6.40
C THR A 278 -22.41 -4.13 -6.35
N ALA A 279 -22.52 -2.94 -6.95
CA ALA A 279 -21.44 -1.96 -6.91
C ALA A 279 -21.99 -0.58 -6.58
N GLN A 280 -21.36 0.10 -5.62
CA GLN A 280 -21.70 1.47 -5.23
C GLN A 280 -20.45 2.34 -5.28
N GLN A 281 -20.60 3.58 -5.74
CA GLN A 281 -19.52 4.58 -5.78
C GLN A 281 -20.09 5.94 -5.42
N THR A 282 -19.49 6.59 -4.41
CA THR A 282 -19.92 7.91 -3.89
C THR A 282 -18.73 8.81 -3.65
#